data_6ce5676b2bbe6eef5595b2ffb57f3acc
#
_entry.id   6ce5676b2bbe6eef5595b2ffb57f3acc
#
_cell.length_a   1.000
_cell.length_b   1.000
_cell.length_c   1.000
_cell.angle_alpha   90.00
_cell.angle_beta   90.00
_cell.angle_gamma   90.00
#
_symmetry.space_group_name_H-M   'P 1'
#
loop_
_entity.id
_entity.type
_entity.pdbx_description
1 polymer ?
#
loop_
_entity_poly.entity_id
_entity_poly.type
_entity_poly.pdbx_seq_one_letter_code
_entity_poly.pdbx_strand_id
1 'polypeptide(L)'
;IDDEQVRVVLDGGRIIAKLPTEDTRRDFVLDAGNGRFLPRDTGIYRFDRDGTGTVATAYFGTLRFEGRDTAFDVNAGEGAHVWNDGAGRLNYRMVQGVRDEFTQWSAARDQQQRSVASSRYVSPEMTGAQDLDAYGDWSETPDYGAVWFPRAVSADWAPYREGHWAWIA
;
A
#
# COMPACT_ATOMS: atom_id res chain seq x y z
N ILE A 1 -20.29 -12.19 4.57
CA ILE A 1 -19.16 -11.23 4.63
C ILE A 1 -18.46 -11.42 3.31
N ASP A 2 -18.64 -10.49 2.37
CA ASP A 2 -17.97 -10.52 1.09
C ASP A 2 -16.47 -10.37 1.36
N ASP A 3 -15.67 -11.34 0.93
CA ASP A 3 -14.22 -11.22 0.82
C ASP A 3 -13.96 -10.24 -0.34
N GLU A 4 -13.89 -8.95 -0.05
CA GLU A 4 -13.57 -7.93 -1.04
C GLU A 4 -12.10 -8.06 -1.48
N GLN A 5 -11.90 -8.83 -2.54
CA GLN A 5 -10.58 -8.95 -3.15
C GLN A 5 -10.17 -7.61 -3.78
N VAL A 6 -9.06 -7.05 -3.32
CA VAL A 6 -8.46 -5.84 -3.90
C VAL A 6 -7.67 -6.23 -5.15
N ARG A 7 -8.32 -6.14 -6.31
CA ARG A 7 -7.67 -6.39 -7.59
C ARG A 7 -7.15 -5.09 -8.19
N VAL A 8 -5.84 -4.97 -8.29
CA VAL A 8 -5.15 -3.85 -8.95
C VAL A 8 -4.79 -4.25 -10.37
N VAL A 9 -5.24 -3.49 -11.36
CA VAL A 9 -4.83 -3.65 -12.76
C VAL A 9 -3.78 -2.59 -13.07
N LEU A 10 -2.58 -3.03 -13.49
CA LEU A 10 -1.48 -2.13 -13.83
C LEU A 10 -1.29 -2.13 -15.35
N ASP A 11 -1.78 -1.09 -16.02
CA ASP A 11 -1.62 -0.90 -17.47
C ASP A 11 -0.30 -0.20 -17.82
N GLY A 12 0.24 0.59 -16.90
CA GLY A 12 1.54 1.26 -17.04
C GLY A 12 1.90 2.05 -15.79
N GLY A 13 3.18 2.40 -15.66
CA GLY A 13 3.69 3.17 -14.53
C GLY A 13 4.27 2.30 -13.41
N ARG A 14 4.27 2.83 -12.19
CA ARG A 14 4.94 2.23 -11.04
C ARG A 14 4.04 2.24 -9.82
N ILE A 15 4.04 1.16 -9.07
CA ILE A 15 3.31 1.04 -7.79
C ILE A 15 4.18 0.32 -6.76
N ILE A 16 4.10 0.74 -5.51
CA ILE A 16 4.61 0.00 -4.36
C ILE A 16 3.41 -0.37 -3.48
N ALA A 17 3.17 -1.66 -3.33
CA ALA A 17 2.18 -2.23 -2.45
C ALA A 17 2.82 -2.59 -1.11
N LYS A 18 2.25 -2.10 -0.02
CA LYS A 18 2.63 -2.42 1.36
C LYS A 18 1.50 -3.18 1.99
N LEU A 19 1.77 -4.41 2.36
CA LEU A 19 0.79 -5.36 2.86
C LEU A 19 1.22 -5.80 4.26
N PRO A 20 0.91 -4.99 5.29
CA PRO A 20 1.43 -5.20 6.64
C PRO A 20 0.70 -6.30 7.41
N THR A 21 -0.51 -6.69 6.98
CA THR A 21 -1.34 -7.68 7.66
C THR A 21 -1.71 -8.84 6.75
N GLU A 22 -2.09 -9.98 7.33
CA GLU A 22 -2.54 -11.15 6.58
C GLU A 22 -3.82 -10.85 5.77
N ASP A 23 -4.70 -9.99 6.26
CA ASP A 23 -5.91 -9.61 5.56
C ASP A 23 -5.56 -8.80 4.30
N THR A 24 -4.74 -7.75 4.42
CA THR A 24 -4.28 -6.97 3.27
C THR A 24 -3.51 -7.80 2.26
N ARG A 25 -2.73 -8.80 2.72
CA ARG A 25 -2.01 -9.74 1.85
C ARG A 25 -2.96 -10.66 1.08
N ARG A 26 -3.90 -11.28 1.79
CA ARG A 26 -4.82 -12.27 1.22
C ARG A 26 -5.71 -11.66 0.15
N ASP A 27 -6.15 -10.43 0.39
CA ASP A 27 -7.09 -9.77 -0.49
C ASP A 27 -6.43 -9.11 -1.71
N PHE A 28 -5.11 -8.92 -1.69
CA PHE A 28 -4.38 -8.23 -2.75
C PHE A 28 -4.03 -9.15 -3.93
N VAL A 29 -4.39 -8.72 -5.13
CA VAL A 29 -3.96 -9.33 -6.40
C VAL A 29 -3.58 -8.22 -7.37
N LEU A 30 -2.40 -8.33 -8.00
CA LEU A 30 -2.02 -7.42 -9.07
C LEU A 30 -2.05 -8.15 -10.42
N ASP A 31 -2.86 -7.62 -11.33
CA ASP A 31 -2.96 -8.06 -12.72
C ASP A 31 -2.07 -7.16 -13.59
N ALA A 32 -1.12 -7.74 -14.28
CA ALA A 32 -0.18 -7.05 -15.15
C ALA A 32 -0.42 -7.37 -16.65
N GLY A 33 -1.58 -7.89 -17.00
CA GLY A 33 -1.98 -8.17 -18.38
C GLY A 33 -1.33 -9.41 -19.03
N ASN A 34 -0.15 -9.83 -18.57
CA ASN A 34 0.52 -11.06 -18.98
C ASN A 34 0.52 -12.16 -17.91
N GLY A 35 -0.11 -11.88 -16.79
CA GLY A 35 -0.28 -12.76 -15.65
C GLY A 35 -0.62 -11.95 -14.40
N ARG A 36 -0.74 -12.64 -13.28
CA ARG A 36 -1.07 -12.05 -12.00
C ARG A 36 0.02 -12.29 -10.97
N PHE A 37 0.17 -11.34 -10.08
CA PHE A 37 1.07 -11.43 -8.94
C PHE A 37 0.26 -11.53 -7.65
N LEU A 38 0.60 -12.51 -6.83
CA LEU A 38 -0.07 -12.85 -5.58
C LEU A 38 0.97 -12.88 -4.46
N PRO A 39 0.87 -12.00 -3.47
CA PRO A 39 1.73 -12.06 -2.29
C PRO A 39 1.49 -13.35 -1.50
N ARG A 40 2.58 -14.06 -1.16
CA ARG A 40 2.54 -15.26 -0.30
C ARG A 40 2.67 -14.89 1.17
N ASP A 41 3.40 -13.82 1.44
CA ASP A 41 3.68 -13.32 2.78
C ASP A 41 3.25 -11.86 2.90
N THR A 42 3.05 -11.37 4.11
CA THR A 42 3.04 -9.93 4.37
C THR A 42 4.35 -9.32 3.91
N GLY A 43 4.34 -8.12 3.35
CA GLY A 43 5.57 -7.60 2.76
C GLY A 43 5.43 -6.27 2.04
N ILE A 44 6.48 -5.95 1.29
CA ILE A 44 6.57 -4.76 0.44
C ILE A 44 6.98 -5.20 -0.95
N TYR A 45 6.12 -4.89 -1.91
CA TYR A 45 6.25 -5.31 -3.30
C TYR A 45 6.17 -4.11 -4.23
N ARG A 46 7.01 -4.10 -5.26
CA ARG A 46 7.00 -3.07 -6.28
C ARG A 46 6.73 -3.68 -7.65
N PHE A 47 5.99 -2.96 -8.45
CA PHE A 47 5.68 -3.32 -9.82
C PHE A 47 5.92 -2.12 -10.72
N ASP A 48 6.72 -2.32 -11.76
CA ASP A 48 7.02 -1.36 -12.80
C ASP A 48 6.55 -1.96 -14.13
N ARG A 49 5.65 -1.28 -14.83
CA ARG A 49 5.15 -1.72 -16.12
C ARG A 49 5.36 -0.66 -17.17
N ASP A 50 5.91 -1.07 -18.29
CA ASP A 50 6.10 -0.26 -19.48
C ASP A 50 5.87 -1.08 -20.77
N GLY A 51 6.22 -0.52 -21.92
CA GLY A 51 6.10 -1.21 -23.22
C GLY A 51 6.98 -2.46 -23.37
N THR A 52 7.93 -2.70 -22.48
CA THR A 52 8.83 -3.86 -22.51
C THR A 52 8.36 -5.01 -21.63
N GLY A 53 7.37 -4.80 -20.78
CA GLY A 53 6.82 -5.80 -19.86
C GLY A 53 6.60 -5.28 -18.45
N THR A 54 6.60 -6.19 -17.49
CA THR A 54 6.43 -5.88 -16.09
C THR A 54 7.63 -6.38 -15.29
N VAL A 55 8.23 -5.50 -14.50
CA VAL A 55 9.23 -5.87 -13.50
C VAL A 55 8.57 -5.86 -12.14
N ALA A 56 8.51 -7.01 -11.48
CA ALA A 56 8.07 -7.13 -10.11
C ALA A 56 9.28 -7.32 -9.19
N THR A 57 9.31 -6.63 -8.06
CA THR A 57 10.35 -6.73 -7.03
C THR A 57 9.72 -7.03 -5.68
N ALA A 58 10.22 -8.03 -4.97
CA ALA A 58 9.91 -8.29 -3.58
C ALA A 58 11.00 -7.68 -2.69
N TYR A 59 10.69 -6.63 -1.93
CA TYR A 59 11.64 -6.08 -0.95
C TYR A 59 11.62 -6.89 0.34
N PHE A 60 10.42 -7.30 0.76
CA PHE A 60 10.15 -8.18 1.89
C PHE A 60 9.04 -9.14 1.52
N GLY A 61 9.10 -10.35 2.06
CA GLY A 61 8.16 -11.41 1.74
C GLY A 61 8.43 -12.09 0.40
N THR A 62 7.54 -12.98 0.01
CA THR A 62 7.58 -13.75 -1.24
C THR A 62 6.40 -13.39 -2.12
N LEU A 63 6.64 -13.20 -3.39
CA LEU A 63 5.63 -12.87 -4.38
C LEU A 63 5.51 -14.00 -5.40
N ARG A 64 4.31 -14.55 -5.57
CA ARG A 64 4.01 -15.55 -6.58
C ARG A 64 3.57 -14.91 -7.88
N PHE A 65 4.21 -15.27 -8.99
CA PHE A 65 3.69 -15.00 -10.33
C PHE A 65 2.92 -16.21 -10.85
N GLU A 66 1.77 -15.98 -11.46
CA GLU A 66 0.97 -16.96 -12.18
C GLU A 66 0.60 -16.43 -13.57
N GLY A 67 1.17 -17.05 -14.58
CA GLY A 67 0.81 -16.88 -15.98
C GLY A 67 0.03 -18.09 -16.50
N ARG A 68 -0.23 -18.13 -17.81
CA ARG A 68 -1.01 -19.22 -18.43
C ARG A 68 -0.35 -20.59 -18.20
N ASP A 69 0.94 -20.71 -18.52
CA ASP A 69 1.68 -21.98 -18.51
C ASP A 69 2.95 -21.89 -17.63
N THR A 70 3.09 -20.84 -16.86
CA THR A 70 4.29 -20.53 -16.08
C THR A 70 3.91 -19.98 -14.73
N ALA A 71 4.54 -20.50 -13.70
CA ALA A 71 4.40 -19.97 -12.34
C ALA A 71 5.73 -20.10 -11.60
N PHE A 72 6.11 -19.06 -10.86
CA PHE A 72 7.35 -18.99 -10.08
C PHE A 72 7.21 -18.03 -8.90
N ASP A 73 8.12 -18.15 -7.96
CA ASP A 73 8.19 -17.25 -6.81
C ASP A 73 9.34 -16.26 -6.97
N VAL A 74 9.14 -15.03 -6.48
CA VAL A 74 10.12 -13.95 -6.37
C VAL A 74 10.36 -13.75 -4.88
N ASN A 75 11.57 -14.08 -4.40
CA ASN A 75 11.90 -13.99 -2.99
C ASN A 75 12.36 -12.59 -2.59
N ALA A 76 12.42 -12.34 -1.29
CA ALA A 76 12.90 -11.07 -0.77
C ALA A 76 14.28 -10.68 -1.31
N GLY A 77 14.41 -9.47 -1.83
CA GLY A 77 15.62 -8.94 -2.47
C GLY A 77 15.70 -9.21 -3.97
N GLU A 78 14.89 -10.11 -4.50
CA GLU A 78 14.85 -10.46 -5.92
C GLU A 78 13.80 -9.64 -6.69
N GLY A 79 13.91 -9.70 -8.01
CA GLY A 79 12.89 -9.23 -8.95
C GLY A 79 12.71 -10.22 -10.09
N ALA A 80 11.61 -10.07 -10.82
CA ALA A 80 11.36 -10.80 -12.06
C ALA A 80 10.87 -9.84 -13.14
N HIS A 81 11.50 -9.87 -14.30
CA HIS A 81 10.99 -9.22 -15.49
C HIS A 81 10.18 -10.21 -16.31
N VAL A 82 8.93 -9.87 -16.58
CA VAL A 82 7.95 -10.71 -17.29
C VAL A 82 7.46 -9.95 -18.51
N TRP A 83 7.51 -10.58 -19.69
CA TRP A 83 7.06 -9.96 -20.95
C TRP A 83 6.50 -11.00 -21.91
N ASN A 84 5.71 -10.55 -22.87
CA ASN A 84 5.31 -11.36 -24.01
C ASN A 84 6.24 -11.09 -25.19
N ASP A 85 6.70 -12.14 -25.87
CA ASP A 85 7.46 -11.98 -27.12
C ASP A 85 6.53 -11.58 -28.29
N GLY A 86 7.11 -11.33 -29.48
CA GLY A 86 6.36 -10.95 -30.67
C GLY A 86 5.35 -12.01 -31.14
N ALA A 87 5.42 -13.25 -30.65
CA ALA A 87 4.46 -14.30 -30.89
C ALA A 87 3.42 -14.45 -29.77
N GLY A 88 3.43 -13.54 -28.78
CA GLY A 88 2.53 -13.56 -27.64
C GLY A 88 2.85 -14.60 -26.57
N ARG A 89 4.03 -15.22 -26.64
CA ARG A 89 4.46 -16.22 -25.63
C ARG A 89 5.03 -15.48 -24.42
N LEU A 90 4.64 -15.94 -23.24
CA LEU A 90 5.15 -15.44 -21.97
C LEU A 90 6.61 -15.84 -21.79
N ASN A 91 7.45 -14.87 -21.48
CA ASN A 91 8.84 -15.04 -21.10
C ASN A 91 9.11 -14.37 -19.76
N TYR A 92 10.11 -14.85 -19.03
CA TYR A 92 10.55 -14.20 -17.80
C TYR A 92 12.05 -14.40 -17.58
N ARG A 93 12.61 -13.53 -16.77
CA ARG A 93 13.95 -13.68 -16.21
C ARG A 93 13.99 -13.13 -14.80
N MET A 94 14.70 -13.80 -13.93
CA MET A 94 15.00 -13.25 -12.61
C MET A 94 16.01 -12.13 -12.73
N VAL A 95 15.79 -11.07 -12.00
CA VAL A 95 16.64 -9.87 -11.95
C VAL A 95 16.90 -9.49 -10.49
N GLN A 96 17.85 -8.61 -10.25
CA GLN A 96 18.01 -8.03 -8.92
C GLN A 96 16.86 -7.06 -8.65
N GLY A 97 16.40 -6.99 -7.40
CA GLY A 97 15.33 -6.07 -6.99
C GLY A 97 15.70 -4.61 -7.30
N VAL A 98 14.76 -3.88 -7.88
CA VAL A 98 14.94 -2.47 -8.28
C VAL A 98 15.04 -1.59 -7.05
N ARG A 99 16.07 -0.72 -7.01
CA ARG A 99 16.26 0.30 -5.98
C ARG A 99 16.65 1.61 -6.63
N ASP A 100 15.76 2.59 -6.59
CA ASP A 100 15.92 3.90 -7.21
C ASP A 100 15.32 5.02 -6.33
N GLU A 101 15.26 6.23 -6.87
CA GLU A 101 14.68 7.39 -6.20
C GLU A 101 13.23 7.18 -5.76
N PHE A 102 12.43 6.45 -6.55
CA PHE A 102 11.03 6.14 -6.18
C PHE A 102 10.97 5.25 -4.94
N THR A 103 11.86 4.27 -4.82
CA THR A 103 11.98 3.43 -3.63
C THR A 103 12.39 4.25 -2.41
N GLN A 104 13.38 5.16 -2.59
CA GLN A 104 13.86 6.04 -1.52
C GLN A 104 12.76 7.02 -1.07
N TRP A 105 12.05 7.63 -2.02
CA TRP A 105 10.93 8.50 -1.75
C TRP A 105 9.82 7.78 -0.96
N SER A 106 9.45 6.56 -1.37
CA SER A 106 8.45 5.76 -0.67
C SER A 106 8.88 5.45 0.77
N ALA A 107 10.14 5.06 0.97
CA ALA A 107 10.68 4.76 2.29
C ALA A 107 10.76 6.00 3.20
N ALA A 108 11.16 7.16 2.65
CA ALA A 108 11.18 8.42 3.38
C ALA A 108 9.78 8.86 3.83
N ARG A 109 8.77 8.69 2.95
CA ARG A 109 7.38 8.96 3.28
C ARG A 109 6.86 8.06 4.41
N ASP A 110 7.22 6.77 4.40
CA ASP A 110 6.88 5.84 5.48
C ASP A 110 7.51 6.22 6.80
N GLN A 111 8.77 6.63 6.76
CA GLN A 111 9.48 7.06 7.96
C GLN A 111 8.82 8.33 8.55
N GLN A 112 8.44 9.26 7.69
CA GLN A 112 7.70 10.45 8.09
C GLN A 112 6.35 10.07 8.74
N GLN A 113 5.60 9.14 8.15
CA GLN A 113 4.33 8.66 8.72
C GLN A 113 4.50 7.97 10.09
N ARG A 114 5.57 7.19 10.28
CA ARG A 114 5.87 6.53 11.55
C ARG A 114 6.32 7.50 12.65
N SER A 115 6.89 8.64 12.30
CA SER A 115 7.35 9.67 13.24
C SER A 115 6.21 10.56 13.76
N VAL A 116 5.01 10.39 13.25
CA VAL A 116 3.82 11.18 13.56
C VAL A 116 3.29 10.79 14.94
N ALA A 117 3.05 11.78 15.81
CA ALA A 117 2.60 11.52 17.18
C ALA A 117 1.26 10.78 17.21
N SER A 118 0.40 11.04 16.23
CA SER A 118 -0.90 10.38 16.06
C SER A 118 -0.81 8.87 15.90
N SER A 119 0.29 8.32 15.38
CA SER A 119 0.47 6.87 15.20
C SER A 119 0.44 6.07 16.51
N ARG A 120 0.56 6.74 17.66
CA ARG A 120 0.43 6.13 19.00
C ARG A 120 -1.01 5.96 19.43
N TYR A 121 -1.92 6.74 18.86
CA TYR A 121 -3.30 6.87 19.32
C TYR A 121 -4.33 6.34 18.33
N VAL A 122 -3.99 6.31 17.04
CA VAL A 122 -4.88 5.84 15.98
C VAL A 122 -4.21 4.79 15.11
N SER A 123 -5.01 3.89 14.54
CA SER A 123 -4.50 2.88 13.61
C SER A 123 -3.87 3.54 12.39
N PRO A 124 -2.70 3.08 11.92
CA PRO A 124 -2.10 3.55 10.67
C PRO A 124 -2.95 3.25 9.43
N GLU A 125 -3.93 2.36 9.53
CA GLU A 125 -4.90 2.05 8.48
C GLU A 125 -6.05 3.06 8.42
N MET A 126 -6.20 3.91 9.44
CA MET A 126 -7.23 4.94 9.48
C MET A 126 -6.96 6.01 8.42
N THR A 127 -7.90 6.21 7.51
CA THR A 127 -7.83 7.26 6.49
C THR A 127 -7.71 8.63 7.16
N GLY A 128 -6.69 9.42 6.79
CA GLY A 128 -6.44 10.75 7.35
C GLY A 128 -5.68 10.76 8.69
N ALA A 129 -5.26 9.62 9.24
CA ALA A 129 -4.48 9.56 10.48
C ALA A 129 -3.23 10.45 10.44
N GLN A 130 -2.59 10.54 9.28
CA GLN A 130 -1.41 11.38 9.04
C GLN A 130 -1.69 12.88 9.07
N ASP A 131 -2.94 13.29 8.82
CA ASP A 131 -3.31 14.70 8.79
C ASP A 131 -3.61 15.24 10.20
N LEU A 132 -3.86 14.37 11.17
CA LEU A 132 -4.15 14.75 12.54
C LEU A 132 -3.04 15.62 13.15
N ASP A 133 -1.77 15.30 12.93
CA ASP A 133 -0.64 16.07 13.46
C ASP A 133 -0.46 17.42 12.76
N ALA A 134 -0.89 17.52 11.49
CA ALA A 134 -0.86 18.78 10.77
C ALA A 134 -1.92 19.76 11.28
N TYR A 135 -3.08 19.26 11.74
CA TYR A 135 -4.24 20.07 12.05
C TYR A 135 -4.60 20.14 13.55
N GLY A 136 -3.92 19.39 14.42
CA GLY A 136 -4.24 19.40 15.85
C GLY A 136 -3.14 18.84 16.73
N ASP A 137 -3.43 18.76 18.01
CA ASP A 137 -2.54 18.27 19.06
C ASP A 137 -3.23 17.20 19.90
N TRP A 138 -2.47 16.18 20.31
CA TRP A 138 -2.91 15.19 21.27
C TRP A 138 -2.62 15.64 22.70
N SER A 139 -3.56 15.47 23.58
CA SER A 139 -3.42 15.74 25.01
C SER A 139 -4.00 14.62 25.82
N GLU A 140 -3.29 14.19 26.85
CA GLU A 140 -3.77 13.23 27.84
C GLU A 140 -4.72 13.94 28.81
N THR A 141 -5.92 13.39 28.95
CA THR A 141 -6.93 13.89 29.89
C THR A 141 -7.24 12.84 30.95
N PRO A 142 -7.49 13.21 32.22
CA PRO A 142 -7.76 12.23 33.28
C PRO A 142 -9.01 11.38 33.01
N ASP A 143 -10.04 11.96 32.40
CA ASP A 143 -11.36 11.33 32.25
C ASP A 143 -11.49 10.54 30.93
N TYR A 144 -10.76 10.93 29.86
CA TYR A 144 -10.95 10.38 28.52
C TYR A 144 -9.66 9.81 27.91
N GLY A 145 -8.52 9.85 28.63
CA GLY A 145 -7.23 9.43 28.10
C GLY A 145 -6.74 10.41 27.01
N ALA A 146 -6.21 9.88 25.91
CA ALA A 146 -5.70 10.69 24.82
C ALA A 146 -6.84 11.30 24.00
N VAL A 147 -6.88 12.62 23.93
CA VAL A 147 -7.87 13.42 23.17
C VAL A 147 -7.15 14.31 22.18
N TRP A 148 -7.65 14.34 20.96
CA TRP A 148 -7.12 15.20 19.90
C TRP A 148 -7.88 16.54 19.86
N PHE A 149 -7.14 17.65 19.79
CA PHE A 149 -7.66 19.00 19.73
C PHE A 149 -7.25 19.70 18.43
N PRO A 150 -8.20 20.17 17.59
CA PRO A 150 -7.87 20.91 16.38
C PRO A 150 -7.27 22.29 16.71
N ARG A 151 -6.25 22.72 15.93
CA ARG A 151 -5.56 24.02 16.13
C ARG A 151 -6.29 25.20 15.51
N ALA A 152 -6.83 25.05 14.31
CA ALA A 152 -7.37 26.14 13.51
C ALA A 152 -8.90 26.20 13.57
N VAL A 153 -9.45 26.33 14.77
CA VAL A 153 -10.89 26.48 14.99
C VAL A 153 -11.20 27.75 15.77
N SER A 154 -12.39 28.32 15.57
CA SER A 154 -12.85 29.49 16.34
C SER A 154 -13.01 29.12 17.84
N ALA A 155 -12.92 30.13 18.71
CA ALA A 155 -12.99 29.90 20.17
C ALA A 155 -14.34 29.33 20.65
N ASP A 156 -15.39 29.49 19.86
CA ASP A 156 -16.74 28.97 20.11
C ASP A 156 -17.05 27.70 19.33
N TRP A 157 -16.05 27.14 18.61
CA TRP A 157 -16.23 25.90 17.88
C TRP A 157 -16.42 24.71 18.84
N ALA A 158 -17.39 23.87 18.51
CA ALA A 158 -17.58 22.56 19.14
C ALA A 158 -17.91 21.53 18.09
N PRO A 159 -17.38 20.29 18.21
CA PRO A 159 -17.70 19.21 17.27
C PRO A 159 -19.21 18.95 17.26
N TYR A 160 -19.74 18.63 16.10
CA TYR A 160 -21.16 18.26 15.90
C TYR A 160 -22.21 19.35 16.20
N ARG A 161 -21.80 20.61 16.35
CA ARG A 161 -22.72 21.73 16.66
C ARG A 161 -23.48 22.16 15.43
N GLU A 162 -22.84 22.10 14.24
CA GLU A 162 -23.42 22.44 12.95
C GLU A 162 -23.36 21.22 12.04
N GLY A 163 -24.52 20.73 11.65
CA GLY A 163 -24.65 19.53 10.83
C GLY A 163 -25.66 18.53 11.39
N HIS A 164 -25.82 17.45 10.68
CA HIS A 164 -26.64 16.32 11.10
C HIS A 164 -26.01 15.02 10.64
N TRP A 165 -26.29 13.96 11.37
CA TRP A 165 -25.89 12.62 10.95
C TRP A 165 -26.78 12.17 9.81
N ALA A 166 -26.17 11.73 8.71
CA ALA A 166 -26.87 11.10 7.61
C ALA A 166 -26.38 9.66 7.45
N TRP A 167 -27.31 8.75 7.30
CA TRP A 167 -27.00 7.38 6.93
C TRP A 167 -26.78 7.33 5.43
N ILE A 168 -25.58 6.94 5.00
CA ILE A 168 -25.24 6.72 3.58
C ILE A 168 -25.35 5.21 3.37
N ALA A 169 -26.35 4.78 2.58
CA ALA A 169 -26.56 3.39 2.23
C ALA A 169 -25.66 2.98 1.07
#